data_d8fb20964e916c50d1df0e1734d45f02
#
_entry.id   d8fb20964e916c50d1df0e1734d45f02
#
_cell.length_a   1.000
_cell.length_b   1.000
_cell.length_c   1.000
_cell.angle_alpha   90.00
_cell.angle_beta   90.00
_cell.angle_gamma   90.00
#
_symmetry.space_group_name_H-M   'P 1'
#
loop_
_entity.id
_entity.type
_entity.pdbx_description
1 polymer ?
#
loop_
_entity_poly.entity_id
_entity_poly.type
_entity_poly.pdbx_seq_one_letter_code
_entity_poly.pdbx_strand_id
1 'polypeptide(L)'
;VAAGLQAELFASEPMILSPSSIDIDHRGRVWMAEIVNYRRHNGKRAEGDQILILEDTNGDGVADSRKVFYQGRDIDSPHGICVLGNKVIVSAGEQVLLFTDSNGDDKPDDKKVLFNVVGGKQHDHGIHAFCFGPDGKLYFNFGNAARGLKSAEGKVIIDKAGNEVSANRKPYQQGMVFRCNLDGSGVETLGWNFRNNWEATVDSFGSIWQSDNDDDGNRGVRINF
;
A
#
# COMPACT_ATOMS: atom_id res chain seq x y z
N VAL A 1 12.12 -16.28 18.07
CA VAL A 1 13.07 -15.66 17.14
C VAL A 1 14.07 -16.73 16.73
N ALA A 2 14.47 -16.79 15.46
CA ALA A 2 15.45 -17.76 14.98
C ALA A 2 16.81 -17.52 15.63
N ALA A 3 17.63 -18.58 15.73
CA ALA A 3 18.96 -18.48 16.31
C ALA A 3 19.80 -17.44 15.53
N GLY A 4 20.46 -16.55 16.27
CA GLY A 4 21.26 -15.46 15.70
C GLY A 4 20.48 -14.19 15.36
N LEU A 5 19.16 -14.17 15.59
CA LEU A 5 18.33 -12.96 15.49
C LEU A 5 17.82 -12.54 16.85
N GLN A 6 17.65 -11.23 17.05
CA GLN A 6 17.03 -10.61 18.20
C GLN A 6 15.83 -9.80 17.74
N ALA A 7 14.75 -9.78 18.53
CA ALA A 7 13.59 -8.92 18.29
C ALA A 7 13.53 -7.87 19.41
N GLU A 8 13.42 -6.63 19.01
CA GLU A 8 13.28 -5.49 19.91
C GLU A 8 12.00 -4.73 19.62
N LEU A 9 11.40 -4.13 20.64
CA LEU A 9 10.17 -3.35 20.51
C LEU A 9 10.54 -1.92 20.09
N PHE A 10 10.30 -1.56 18.84
CA PHE A 10 10.61 -0.23 18.30
C PHE A 10 9.61 0.84 18.75
N ALA A 11 8.30 0.54 18.70
CA ALA A 11 7.24 1.46 19.11
C ALA A 11 6.00 0.71 19.59
N SER A 12 5.24 1.30 20.50
CA SER A 12 3.99 0.73 21.03
C SER A 12 2.98 1.83 21.36
N GLU A 13 1.76 1.42 21.73
CA GLU A 13 0.78 2.36 22.29
C GLU A 13 1.34 3.05 23.55
N PRO A 14 1.07 4.33 23.76
CA PRO A 14 0.15 5.20 23.00
C PRO A 14 0.80 5.96 21.84
N MET A 15 2.09 5.72 21.53
CA MET A 15 2.78 6.43 20.46
C MET A 15 2.17 6.12 19.08
N ILE A 16 1.74 4.90 18.89
CA ILE A 16 1.08 4.41 17.68
C ILE A 16 -0.25 3.73 18.01
N LEU A 17 -1.19 3.72 17.05
CA LEU A 17 -2.45 2.99 17.14
C LEU A 17 -2.70 2.22 15.85
N SER A 18 -3.04 0.92 15.97
CA SER A 18 -3.48 0.10 14.83
C SER A 18 -2.63 0.27 13.55
N PRO A 19 -1.35 -0.10 13.54
CA PRO A 19 -0.53 -0.04 12.34
C PRO A 19 -1.06 -1.03 11.28
N SER A 20 -1.18 -0.60 10.02
CA SER A 20 -1.61 -1.43 8.89
C SER A 20 -0.47 -1.74 7.92
N SER A 21 0.45 -0.82 7.75
CA SER A 21 1.60 -0.95 6.86
C SER A 21 2.72 -0.05 7.31
N ILE A 22 3.95 -0.46 7.08
CA ILE A 22 5.16 0.32 7.35
C ILE A 22 6.08 0.32 6.12
N ASP A 23 6.89 1.36 6.02
CA ASP A 23 8.03 1.45 5.11
C ASP A 23 9.17 2.20 5.81
N ILE A 24 10.38 2.09 5.29
CA ILE A 24 11.57 2.71 5.87
C ILE A 24 12.22 3.62 4.83
N ASP A 25 12.39 4.89 5.17
CA ASP A 25 13.03 5.84 4.27
C ASP A 25 14.58 5.71 4.27
N HIS A 26 15.22 6.44 3.36
CA HIS A 26 16.68 6.46 3.21
C HIS A 26 17.44 7.02 4.42
N ARG A 27 16.74 7.61 5.38
CA ARG A 27 17.28 8.11 6.66
C ARG A 27 17.12 7.11 7.79
N GLY A 28 16.49 5.94 7.53
CA GLY A 28 16.20 4.93 8.53
C GLY A 28 14.98 5.21 9.38
N ARG A 29 14.16 6.21 9.04
CA ARG A 29 12.92 6.51 9.77
C ARG A 29 11.82 5.56 9.34
N VAL A 30 11.01 5.12 10.29
CA VAL A 30 9.86 4.24 10.03
C VAL A 30 8.64 5.09 9.70
N TRP A 31 8.12 4.90 8.51
CA TRP A 31 6.85 5.47 8.08
C TRP A 31 5.74 4.46 8.29
N MET A 32 4.60 4.92 8.79
CA MET A 32 3.51 4.03 9.18
C MET A 32 2.16 4.58 8.74
N ALA A 33 1.35 3.72 8.13
CA ALA A 33 -0.06 3.95 7.93
C ALA A 33 -0.84 3.49 9.16
N GLU A 34 -1.59 4.39 9.79
CA GLU A 34 -2.37 4.14 11.00
C GLU A 34 -3.86 4.06 10.69
N ILE A 35 -4.47 2.90 10.96
CA ILE A 35 -5.84 2.56 10.59
C ILE A 35 -6.75 2.48 11.83
N VAL A 36 -7.32 3.61 12.25
CA VAL A 36 -8.28 3.68 13.35
C VAL A 36 -9.72 3.63 12.85
N ASN A 37 -9.98 4.29 11.71
CA ASN A 37 -11.27 4.35 11.07
C ASN A 37 -11.51 3.19 10.10
N TYR A 38 -11.70 1.97 10.63
CA TYR A 38 -11.83 0.78 9.83
C TYR A 38 -13.14 0.02 10.11
N ARG A 39 -13.87 -0.36 9.08
CA ARG A 39 -15.13 -1.12 9.17
C ARG A 39 -16.12 -0.46 10.14
N ARG A 40 -16.55 -1.18 11.20
CA ARG A 40 -17.48 -0.70 12.24
C ARG A 40 -16.94 0.47 13.07
N HIS A 41 -15.64 0.74 12.97
CA HIS A 41 -14.98 1.86 13.66
C HIS A 41 -14.85 3.10 12.78
N ASN A 42 -15.51 3.13 11.62
CA ASN A 42 -15.51 4.31 10.76
C ASN A 42 -16.02 5.55 11.52
N GLY A 43 -15.18 6.61 11.52
CA GLY A 43 -15.45 7.84 12.28
C GLY A 43 -15.07 7.81 13.75
N LYS A 44 -14.42 6.75 14.24
CA LYS A 44 -13.89 6.69 15.61
C LYS A 44 -12.87 7.82 15.87
N ARG A 45 -12.07 8.16 14.86
CA ARG A 45 -11.23 9.36 14.83
C ARG A 45 -11.86 10.36 13.86
N ALA A 46 -12.45 11.43 14.39
CA ALA A 46 -13.21 12.41 13.61
C ALA A 46 -12.35 13.14 12.58
N GLU A 47 -11.08 13.39 12.90
CA GLU A 47 -10.10 14.08 12.05
C GLU A 47 -9.57 13.20 10.91
N GLY A 48 -9.85 11.90 10.93
CA GLY A 48 -9.38 10.94 9.95
C GLY A 48 -8.12 10.18 10.39
N ASP A 49 -7.75 9.18 9.61
CA ASP A 49 -6.57 8.36 9.84
C ASP A 49 -5.27 9.12 9.51
N GLN A 50 -4.13 8.57 9.89
CA GLN A 50 -2.83 9.25 9.88
C GLN A 50 -1.78 8.45 9.11
N ILE A 51 -0.87 9.20 8.48
CA ILE A 51 0.45 8.72 8.08
C ILE A 51 1.46 9.33 9.04
N LEU A 52 2.23 8.47 9.68
CA LEU A 52 3.19 8.83 10.73
C LEU A 52 4.62 8.62 10.28
N ILE A 53 5.52 9.42 10.84
CA ILE A 53 6.97 9.22 10.80
C ILE A 53 7.42 8.99 12.24
N LEU A 54 8.09 7.86 12.46
CA LEU A 54 8.69 7.49 13.73
C LEU A 54 10.21 7.50 13.57
N GLU A 55 10.91 8.02 14.57
CA GLU A 55 12.36 8.14 14.53
C GLU A 55 12.94 7.77 15.90
N ASP A 56 14.02 7.01 15.89
CA ASP A 56 14.93 6.80 17.00
C ASP A 56 16.03 7.86 16.88
N THR A 57 15.93 8.96 17.65
CA THR A 57 16.86 10.08 17.52
C THR A 57 18.11 9.90 18.39
N ASN A 58 18.08 8.99 19.33
CA ASN A 58 19.18 8.74 20.28
C ASN A 58 19.98 7.47 19.97
N GLY A 59 19.49 6.59 19.06
CA GLY A 59 20.17 5.39 18.59
C GLY A 59 20.07 4.21 19.52
N ASP A 60 19.04 4.14 20.38
CA ASP A 60 18.85 3.05 21.34
C ASP A 60 17.97 1.91 20.81
N GLY A 61 17.45 2.03 19.58
CA GLY A 61 16.59 1.03 18.93
C GLY A 61 15.11 1.21 19.24
N VAL A 62 14.71 2.27 19.96
CA VAL A 62 13.33 2.59 20.29
C VAL A 62 12.96 3.96 19.76
N ALA A 63 11.80 4.08 19.13
CA ALA A 63 11.32 5.37 18.65
C ALA A 63 11.05 6.33 19.82
N ASP A 64 11.66 7.52 19.77
CA ASP A 64 11.47 8.60 20.73
C ASP A 64 10.83 9.86 20.08
N SER A 65 10.69 9.86 18.77
CA SER A 65 10.04 10.94 18.00
C SER A 65 8.87 10.40 17.18
N ARG A 66 7.78 11.14 17.15
CA ARG A 66 6.58 10.88 16.36
C ARG A 66 6.11 12.14 15.69
N LYS A 67 6.01 12.13 14.37
CA LYS A 67 5.45 13.22 13.57
C LYS A 67 4.25 12.72 12.77
N VAL A 68 3.25 13.57 12.58
CA VAL A 68 2.15 13.35 11.63
C VAL A 68 2.55 13.98 10.31
N PHE A 69 2.79 13.14 9.29
CA PHE A 69 3.04 13.57 7.92
C PHE A 69 1.76 14.08 7.26
N TYR A 70 0.69 13.29 7.38
CA TYR A 70 -0.64 13.66 6.87
C TYR A 70 -1.75 13.05 7.75
N GLN A 71 -2.84 13.78 7.87
CA GLN A 71 -4.06 13.32 8.53
C GLN A 71 -5.27 13.81 7.75
N GLY A 72 -6.27 12.94 7.53
CA GLY A 72 -7.51 13.33 6.87
C GLY A 72 -8.47 12.16 6.69
N ARG A 73 -9.74 12.53 6.53
CA ARG A 73 -10.82 11.57 6.25
C ARG A 73 -10.69 10.92 4.87
N ASP A 74 -9.98 11.54 3.98
CA ASP A 74 -9.71 11.09 2.62
C ASP A 74 -8.66 9.98 2.55
N ILE A 75 -7.95 9.74 3.65
CA ILE A 75 -7.06 8.58 3.81
C ILE A 75 -7.59 7.56 4.82
N ASP A 76 -8.86 7.62 5.20
CA ASP A 76 -9.42 6.63 6.13
C ASP A 76 -9.21 5.20 5.63
N SER A 77 -8.83 4.33 6.55
CA SER A 77 -8.47 2.93 6.30
C SER A 77 -7.29 2.78 5.33
N PRO A 78 -6.13 3.42 5.58
CA PRO A 78 -4.96 3.23 4.74
C PRO A 78 -4.37 1.83 4.97
N HIS A 79 -4.13 1.07 3.89
CA HIS A 79 -3.61 -0.30 3.99
C HIS A 79 -2.16 -0.43 3.53
N GLY A 80 -1.74 0.35 2.55
CA GLY A 80 -0.39 0.31 2.02
C GLY A 80 0.28 1.66 2.04
N ILE A 81 1.57 1.66 2.35
CA ILE A 81 2.45 2.82 2.27
C ILE A 81 3.75 2.43 1.55
N CYS A 82 4.28 3.34 0.75
CA CYS A 82 5.61 3.20 0.16
C CYS A 82 6.27 4.57 0.06
N VAL A 83 7.51 4.67 0.51
CA VAL A 83 8.26 5.94 0.59
C VAL A 83 9.45 5.91 -0.38
N LEU A 84 9.52 6.87 -1.26
CA LEU A 84 10.61 7.02 -2.21
C LEU A 84 11.13 8.47 -2.23
N GLY A 85 12.21 8.71 -1.52
CA GLY A 85 12.80 10.06 -1.38
C GLY A 85 11.79 11.03 -0.74
N ASN A 86 11.34 12.00 -1.52
CA ASN A 86 10.34 12.99 -1.09
C ASN A 86 8.89 12.63 -1.48
N LYS A 87 8.66 11.39 -1.91
CA LYS A 87 7.34 10.92 -2.36
C LYS A 87 6.82 9.82 -1.45
N VAL A 88 5.52 9.86 -1.18
CA VAL A 88 4.83 8.86 -0.36
C VAL A 88 3.58 8.40 -1.11
N ILE A 89 3.52 7.10 -1.39
CA ILE A 89 2.37 6.45 -2.03
C ILE A 89 1.54 5.80 -0.94
N VAL A 90 0.24 6.04 -0.95
CA VAL A 90 -0.69 5.49 0.04
C VAL A 90 -1.92 4.93 -0.65
N SER A 91 -2.32 3.71 -0.30
CA SER A 91 -3.63 3.19 -0.67
C SER A 91 -4.64 3.56 0.42
N ALA A 92 -5.66 4.29 0.08
CA ALA A 92 -6.68 4.74 1.01
C ALA A 92 -8.04 4.88 0.33
N GLY A 93 -9.07 4.37 0.95
CA GLY A 93 -10.37 4.43 0.35
C GLY A 93 -10.40 3.66 -1.00
N GLU A 94 -11.02 4.21 -1.96
CA GLU A 94 -11.03 3.71 -3.35
C GLU A 94 -9.94 4.41 -4.19
N GLN A 95 -8.82 4.84 -3.57
CA GLN A 95 -7.77 5.61 -4.25
C GLN A 95 -6.36 5.13 -3.90
N VAL A 96 -5.46 5.33 -4.83
CA VAL A 96 -4.02 5.36 -4.59
C VAL A 96 -3.57 6.80 -4.72
N LEU A 97 -3.02 7.33 -3.65
CA LEU A 97 -2.60 8.71 -3.52
C LEU A 97 -1.07 8.80 -3.59
N LEU A 98 -0.57 9.82 -4.26
CA LEU A 98 0.83 10.22 -4.25
C LEU A 98 0.95 11.57 -3.57
N PHE A 99 1.63 11.60 -2.44
CA PHE A 99 2.04 12.82 -1.75
C PHE A 99 3.45 13.19 -2.14
N THR A 100 3.75 14.48 -2.16
CA THR A 100 5.11 15.00 -2.38
C THR A 100 5.44 16.05 -1.32
N ASP A 101 6.52 15.84 -0.60
CA ASP A 101 7.15 16.83 0.29
C ASP A 101 8.30 17.47 -0.49
N SER A 102 8.09 18.66 -1.02
CA SER A 102 9.06 19.34 -1.90
C SER A 102 10.13 20.12 -1.13
N ASN A 103 9.82 20.51 0.10
CA ASN A 103 10.66 21.36 0.92
C ASN A 103 11.39 20.62 2.06
N GLY A 104 11.02 19.35 2.32
CA GLY A 104 11.66 18.49 3.31
C GLY A 104 11.26 18.78 4.75
N ASP A 105 10.07 19.34 4.97
CA ASP A 105 9.57 19.67 6.31
C ASP A 105 8.75 18.54 6.98
N ASP A 106 8.71 17.38 6.34
CA ASP A 106 7.93 16.22 6.75
C ASP A 106 6.40 16.46 6.67
N LYS A 107 5.97 17.30 5.70
CA LYS A 107 4.56 17.53 5.36
C LYS A 107 4.38 17.52 3.84
N PRO A 108 3.24 17.08 3.31
CA PRO A 108 3.04 17.11 1.88
C PRO A 108 2.67 18.50 1.39
N ASP A 109 3.39 19.00 0.37
CA ASP A 109 3.07 20.22 -0.38
C ASP A 109 2.09 19.93 -1.54
N ASP A 110 2.07 18.69 -2.04
CA ASP A 110 1.23 18.27 -3.15
C ASP A 110 0.63 16.89 -2.88
N LYS A 111 -0.61 16.70 -3.33
CA LYS A 111 -1.33 15.43 -3.27
C LYS A 111 -2.04 15.17 -4.59
N LYS A 112 -1.76 14.01 -5.20
CA LYS A 112 -2.35 13.57 -6.46
C LYS A 112 -2.98 12.20 -6.32
N VAL A 113 -4.07 11.98 -7.04
CA VAL A 113 -4.62 10.64 -7.26
C VAL A 113 -3.80 9.99 -8.38
N LEU A 114 -3.20 8.83 -8.13
CA LEU A 114 -2.60 7.99 -9.17
C LEU A 114 -3.65 7.11 -9.81
N PHE A 115 -4.47 6.46 -8.98
CA PHE A 115 -5.52 5.56 -9.44
C PHE A 115 -6.78 5.72 -8.59
N ASN A 116 -7.94 5.54 -9.24
CA ASN A 116 -9.18 5.21 -8.58
C ASN A 116 -9.40 3.69 -8.70
N VAL A 117 -9.74 3.04 -7.59
CA VAL A 117 -10.01 1.61 -7.51
C VAL A 117 -11.51 1.40 -7.57
N VAL A 118 -11.96 0.54 -8.48
CA VAL A 118 -13.38 0.20 -8.57
C VAL A 118 -13.71 -0.91 -7.59
N GLY A 119 -14.56 -0.67 -6.63
CA GLY A 119 -14.88 -1.61 -5.55
C GLY A 119 -13.83 -1.62 -4.45
N GLY A 120 -13.97 -2.52 -3.48
CA GLY A 120 -13.02 -2.64 -2.36
C GLY A 120 -13.11 -1.50 -1.35
N LYS A 121 -14.25 -0.86 -1.22
CA LYS A 121 -14.49 0.34 -0.38
C LYS A 121 -14.06 0.21 1.08
N GLN A 122 -14.03 -0.98 1.60
CA GLN A 122 -13.58 -1.25 2.98
C GLN A 122 -12.17 -1.85 3.02
N HIS A 123 -11.52 -1.97 1.90
CA HIS A 123 -10.13 -2.39 1.69
C HIS A 123 -9.73 -3.77 2.16
N ASP A 124 -10.60 -4.59 2.68
CA ASP A 124 -10.26 -5.95 3.10
C ASP A 124 -9.59 -6.75 1.99
N HIS A 125 -10.00 -6.48 0.74
CA HIS A 125 -9.49 -7.10 -0.47
C HIS A 125 -9.25 -6.04 -1.58
N GLY A 126 -8.80 -4.84 -1.18
CA GLY A 126 -8.38 -3.75 -2.06
C GLY A 126 -6.88 -3.79 -2.36
N ILE A 127 -6.26 -2.62 -2.50
CA ILE A 127 -4.81 -2.47 -2.63
C ILE A 127 -4.20 -2.41 -1.24
N HIS A 128 -3.20 -3.28 -0.98
CA HIS A 128 -2.65 -3.43 0.37
C HIS A 128 -1.18 -3.02 0.47
N ALA A 129 -0.39 -3.17 -0.57
CA ALA A 129 1.05 -2.94 -0.50
C ALA A 129 1.62 -2.46 -1.83
N PHE A 130 2.79 -1.85 -1.74
CA PHE A 130 3.57 -1.36 -2.86
C PHE A 130 5.05 -1.71 -2.65
N CYS A 131 5.76 -1.98 -3.73
CA CYS A 131 7.22 -2.05 -3.70
C CYS A 131 7.80 -1.55 -5.04
N PHE A 132 9.10 -1.27 -5.06
CA PHE A 132 9.84 -0.98 -6.28
C PHE A 132 10.67 -2.18 -6.71
N GLY A 133 10.64 -2.48 -8.00
CA GLY A 133 11.50 -3.48 -8.61
C GLY A 133 12.84 -2.92 -9.07
N PRO A 134 13.78 -3.81 -9.46
CA PRO A 134 15.10 -3.41 -9.96
C PRO A 134 15.03 -2.65 -11.30
N ASP A 135 13.89 -2.69 -11.97
CA ASP A 135 13.58 -1.94 -13.19
C ASP A 135 13.08 -0.50 -12.93
N GLY A 136 13.03 -0.10 -11.66
CA GLY A 136 12.54 1.22 -11.23
C GLY A 136 11.03 1.41 -11.37
N LYS A 137 10.27 0.31 -11.55
CA LYS A 137 8.81 0.35 -11.62
C LYS A 137 8.18 0.18 -10.25
N LEU A 138 7.01 0.78 -10.09
CA LEU A 138 6.13 0.54 -8.96
C LEU A 138 5.36 -0.75 -9.18
N TYR A 139 5.44 -1.68 -8.22
CA TYR A 139 4.67 -2.93 -8.18
C TYR A 139 3.63 -2.85 -7.08
N PHE A 140 2.45 -3.34 -7.37
CA PHE A 140 1.34 -3.38 -6.41
C PHE A 140 0.31 -4.44 -6.82
N ASN A 141 -0.58 -4.73 -5.90
CA ASN A 141 -1.66 -5.69 -6.16
C ASN A 141 -2.98 -5.23 -5.54
N PHE A 142 -4.06 -5.85 -5.95
CA PHE A 142 -5.33 -5.77 -5.26
C PHE A 142 -5.98 -7.15 -5.14
N GLY A 143 -6.77 -7.32 -4.07
CA GLY A 143 -7.60 -8.51 -3.85
C GLY A 143 -8.94 -8.46 -4.60
N ASN A 144 -9.73 -9.51 -4.49
CA ASN A 144 -10.93 -9.74 -5.31
C ASN A 144 -12.14 -8.85 -5.00
N ALA A 145 -12.11 -8.02 -3.95
CA ALA A 145 -13.13 -7.00 -3.74
C ALA A 145 -12.93 -5.79 -4.67
N ALA A 146 -11.69 -5.52 -5.09
CA ALA A 146 -11.42 -4.59 -6.17
C ALA A 146 -11.89 -5.19 -7.51
N ARG A 147 -12.46 -4.35 -8.36
CA ARG A 147 -13.06 -4.75 -9.63
C ARG A 147 -12.34 -4.17 -10.84
N GLY A 148 -11.37 -3.29 -10.64
CA GLY A 148 -10.59 -2.67 -11.70
C GLY A 148 -9.92 -1.38 -11.27
N LEU A 149 -9.13 -0.82 -12.19
CA LEU A 149 -8.43 0.45 -12.01
C LEU A 149 -8.94 1.48 -13.01
N LYS A 150 -9.03 2.73 -12.54
CA LYS A 150 -9.29 3.91 -13.35
C LYS A 150 -8.19 4.95 -13.11
N SER A 151 -7.93 5.78 -14.11
CA SER A 151 -7.06 6.96 -13.96
C SER A 151 -7.64 7.96 -12.95
N ALA A 152 -6.87 8.99 -12.64
CA ALA A 152 -7.32 10.11 -11.81
C ALA A 152 -8.62 10.76 -12.34
N GLU A 153 -8.76 10.82 -13.68
CA GLU A 153 -9.93 11.39 -14.38
C GLU A 153 -11.11 10.40 -14.46
N GLY A 154 -11.00 9.22 -13.86
CA GLY A 154 -12.06 8.20 -13.84
C GLY A 154 -12.17 7.36 -15.11
N LYS A 155 -11.20 7.41 -16.03
CA LYS A 155 -11.15 6.57 -17.23
C LYS A 155 -10.61 5.19 -16.89
N VAL A 156 -11.20 4.13 -17.44
CA VAL A 156 -10.70 2.77 -17.29
C VAL A 156 -9.27 2.69 -17.81
N ILE A 157 -8.38 2.06 -17.04
CA ILE A 157 -6.99 1.82 -17.47
C ILE A 157 -7.00 0.71 -18.52
N ILE A 158 -6.32 0.97 -19.62
CA ILE A 158 -5.94 -0.03 -20.60
C ILE A 158 -4.47 -0.37 -20.36
N ASP A 159 -4.17 -1.63 -20.10
CA ASP A 159 -2.81 -2.06 -19.85
C ASP A 159 -1.98 -2.19 -21.14
N LYS A 160 -0.69 -2.48 -21.00
CA LYS A 160 0.21 -2.62 -22.17
C LYS A 160 -0.16 -3.78 -23.10
N ALA A 161 -0.92 -4.76 -22.64
CA ALA A 161 -1.44 -5.84 -23.47
C ALA A 161 -2.71 -5.44 -24.26
N GLY A 162 -3.21 -4.22 -24.04
CA GLY A 162 -4.39 -3.69 -24.71
C GLY A 162 -5.72 -4.08 -24.05
N ASN A 163 -5.67 -4.62 -22.82
CA ASN A 163 -6.87 -5.07 -22.11
C ASN A 163 -7.31 -4.03 -21.08
N GLU A 164 -8.62 -3.96 -20.84
CA GLU A 164 -9.14 -3.22 -19.72
C GLU A 164 -8.69 -3.87 -18.38
N VAL A 165 -8.14 -3.09 -17.48
CA VAL A 165 -7.85 -3.54 -16.11
C VAL A 165 -9.17 -3.61 -15.34
N SER A 166 -9.89 -4.69 -15.55
CA SER A 166 -11.23 -4.94 -15.03
C SER A 166 -11.47 -6.42 -14.79
N ALA A 167 -12.04 -6.76 -13.62
CA ALA A 167 -12.39 -8.13 -13.25
C ALA A 167 -13.68 -8.63 -13.96
N ASN A 168 -13.81 -8.32 -15.24
CA ASN A 168 -14.98 -8.65 -16.08
C ASN A 168 -14.86 -10.00 -16.81
N ARG A 169 -13.77 -10.75 -16.59
CA ARG A 169 -13.40 -12.02 -17.25
C ARG A 169 -13.04 -11.85 -18.75
N LYS A 170 -12.50 -10.65 -19.11
CA LYS A 170 -12.06 -10.33 -20.50
C LYS A 170 -10.71 -9.60 -20.52
N PRO A 171 -9.56 -10.25 -20.26
CA PRO A 171 -9.39 -11.63 -19.76
C PRO A 171 -9.35 -11.73 -18.23
N TYR A 172 -9.24 -10.62 -17.50
CA TYR A 172 -8.90 -10.57 -16.08
C TYR A 172 -10.09 -10.87 -15.16
N GLN A 173 -9.80 -11.50 -14.03
CA GLN A 173 -10.78 -11.81 -12.99
C GLN A 173 -10.11 -11.85 -11.62
N GLN A 174 -10.91 -11.61 -10.56
CA GLN A 174 -10.47 -11.68 -9.16
C GLN A 174 -9.36 -10.68 -8.85
N GLY A 175 -8.53 -10.98 -7.82
CA GLY A 175 -7.36 -10.19 -7.50
C GLY A 175 -6.29 -10.21 -8.59
N MET A 176 -5.50 -9.15 -8.67
CA MET A 176 -4.51 -8.95 -9.72
C MET A 176 -3.22 -8.36 -9.15
N VAL A 177 -2.12 -8.54 -9.88
CA VAL A 177 -0.83 -7.93 -9.60
C VAL A 177 -0.35 -7.14 -10.82
N PHE A 178 0.25 -5.98 -10.57
CA PHE A 178 0.60 -4.98 -11.57
C PHE A 178 2.01 -4.45 -11.40
N ARG A 179 2.54 -3.86 -12.48
CA ARG A 179 3.60 -2.86 -12.40
C ARG A 179 3.27 -1.65 -13.28
N CYS A 180 3.81 -0.50 -12.92
CA CYS A 180 3.65 0.73 -13.69
C CYS A 180 4.82 1.70 -13.46
N ASN A 181 4.84 2.81 -14.19
CA ASN A 181 5.70 3.94 -13.86
C ASN A 181 5.23 4.63 -12.56
N LEU A 182 6.12 5.40 -11.93
CA LEU A 182 5.79 6.14 -10.69
C LEU A 182 4.65 7.16 -10.86
N ASP A 183 4.41 7.63 -12.06
CA ASP A 183 3.30 8.53 -12.40
C ASP A 183 1.98 7.80 -12.71
N GLY A 184 1.96 6.49 -12.55
CA GLY A 184 0.80 5.64 -12.84
C GLY A 184 0.63 5.28 -14.32
N SER A 185 1.50 5.75 -15.21
CA SER A 185 1.44 5.40 -16.63
C SER A 185 2.02 4.02 -16.92
N GLY A 186 1.70 3.46 -18.09
CA GLY A 186 2.31 2.22 -18.57
C GLY A 186 1.99 1.00 -17.72
N VAL A 187 0.77 0.90 -17.23
CA VAL A 187 0.29 -0.24 -16.41
C VAL A 187 0.43 -1.54 -17.20
N GLU A 188 0.98 -2.55 -16.54
CA GLU A 188 1.04 -3.94 -17.00
C GLU A 188 0.37 -4.82 -15.95
N THR A 189 -0.57 -5.66 -16.38
CA THR A 189 -1.16 -6.71 -15.54
C THR A 189 -0.28 -7.95 -15.64
N LEU A 190 0.38 -8.32 -14.54
CA LEU A 190 1.37 -9.41 -14.50
C LEU A 190 0.77 -10.75 -14.10
N GLY A 191 -0.32 -10.72 -13.34
CA GLY A 191 -1.07 -11.91 -12.95
C GLY A 191 -2.46 -11.56 -12.45
N TRP A 192 -3.33 -12.57 -12.44
CA TRP A 192 -4.72 -12.42 -12.00
C TRP A 192 -5.30 -13.73 -11.45
N ASN A 193 -6.54 -13.68 -10.97
CA ASN A 193 -7.25 -14.80 -10.36
C ASN A 193 -6.78 -15.14 -8.96
N PHE A 194 -6.36 -14.11 -8.21
CA PHE A 194 -6.03 -14.21 -6.78
C PHE A 194 -7.25 -13.85 -5.92
N ARG A 195 -7.28 -14.35 -4.68
CA ARG A 195 -8.35 -13.97 -3.76
C ARG A 195 -8.02 -12.67 -3.02
N ASN A 196 -7.04 -12.70 -2.15
CA ASN A 196 -6.61 -11.54 -1.37
C ASN A 196 -5.08 -11.58 -1.19
N ASN A 197 -4.41 -11.43 -2.33
CA ASN A 197 -2.97 -11.28 -2.42
C ASN A 197 -2.57 -9.99 -1.69
N TRP A 198 -1.96 -10.14 -0.51
CA TRP A 198 -1.73 -9.00 0.37
C TRP A 198 -0.52 -8.18 -0.05
N GLU A 199 0.59 -8.82 -0.29
CA GLU A 199 1.85 -8.15 -0.59
C GLU A 199 2.58 -8.87 -1.72
N ALA A 200 3.21 -8.10 -2.59
CA ALA A 200 4.14 -8.58 -3.59
C ALA A 200 5.53 -8.06 -3.26
N THR A 201 6.55 -8.88 -3.48
CA THR A 201 7.94 -8.47 -3.44
C THR A 201 8.63 -8.85 -4.73
N VAL A 202 9.67 -8.11 -5.11
CA VAL A 202 10.43 -8.31 -6.35
C VAL A 202 11.89 -8.50 -5.99
N ASP A 203 12.48 -9.61 -6.42
CA ASP A 203 13.89 -9.88 -6.19
C ASP A 203 14.79 -9.09 -7.16
N SER A 204 16.11 -9.16 -6.97
CA SER A 204 17.08 -8.45 -7.80
C SER A 204 17.14 -8.94 -9.26
N PHE A 205 16.50 -10.06 -9.57
CA PHE A 205 16.40 -10.61 -10.92
C PHE A 205 15.08 -10.24 -11.61
N GLY A 206 14.17 -9.57 -10.87
CA GLY A 206 12.84 -9.19 -11.36
C GLY A 206 11.79 -10.28 -11.18
N SER A 207 12.08 -11.35 -10.44
CA SER A 207 11.08 -12.36 -10.08
C SER A 207 10.13 -11.80 -9.04
N ILE A 208 8.85 -12.06 -9.21
CA ILE A 208 7.79 -11.54 -8.34
C ILE A 208 7.27 -12.66 -7.46
N TRP A 209 7.22 -12.39 -6.18
CA TRP A 209 6.66 -13.29 -5.18
C TRP A 209 5.49 -12.59 -4.48
N GLN A 210 4.40 -13.27 -4.26
CA GLN A 210 3.28 -12.75 -3.48
C GLN A 210 2.60 -13.81 -2.64
N SER A 211 2.06 -13.37 -1.51
CA SER A 211 1.15 -14.18 -0.71
C SER A 211 -0.28 -14.09 -1.24
N ASP A 212 -1.05 -15.14 -1.07
CA ASP A 212 -2.50 -15.15 -1.28
C ASP A 212 -3.14 -15.98 -0.17
N ASN A 213 -4.26 -15.52 0.38
CA ASN A 213 -4.93 -16.26 1.44
C ASN A 213 -5.90 -17.31 0.88
N ASP A 214 -6.47 -18.12 1.76
CA ASP A 214 -7.42 -19.16 1.40
C ASP A 214 -8.74 -18.60 0.82
N ASP A 215 -9.56 -19.46 0.25
CA ASP A 215 -10.83 -19.14 -0.39
C ASP A 215 -12.04 -19.68 0.41
N ASP A 216 -12.01 -19.53 1.74
CA ASP A 216 -13.08 -19.92 2.67
C ASP A 216 -13.45 -21.41 2.70
N GLY A 217 -12.92 -22.22 1.82
CA GLY A 217 -13.12 -23.69 1.76
C GLY A 217 -11.82 -24.47 1.69
N ASN A 218 -10.76 -23.79 1.34
CA ASN A 218 -9.41 -24.32 1.24
C ASN A 218 -8.57 -23.81 2.41
N ARG A 219 -8.12 -24.66 3.29
CA ARG A 219 -7.37 -24.29 4.51
C ARG A 219 -5.89 -23.94 4.26
N GLY A 220 -5.51 -23.69 3.02
CA GLY A 220 -4.14 -23.40 2.63
C GLY A 220 -3.96 -21.94 2.20
N VAL A 221 -2.91 -21.30 2.69
CA VAL A 221 -2.35 -20.09 2.09
C VAL A 221 -1.38 -20.46 0.98
N ARG A 222 -1.15 -19.52 0.03
CA ARG A 222 -0.26 -19.75 -1.12
C ARG A 222 0.83 -18.70 -1.16
N ILE A 223 2.00 -19.13 -1.63
CA ILE A 223 3.03 -18.21 -2.13
C ILE A 223 3.07 -18.47 -3.64
N ASN A 224 2.82 -17.44 -4.41
CA ASN A 224 2.82 -17.48 -5.87
C ASN A 224 4.12 -16.85 -6.38
N PHE A 225 4.62 -17.43 -7.46
CA PHE A 225 5.81 -17.01 -8.20
C PHE A 225 5.46 -16.79 -9.66
#